data_145769c072625bad1a0f3513691a19c3
#
_entry.id   145769c072625bad1a0f3513691a19c3
#
_cell.length_a   1.000
_cell.length_b   1.000
_cell.length_c   1.000
_cell.angle_alpha   90.00
_cell.angle_beta   90.00
_cell.angle_gamma   90.00
#
_symmetry.space_group_name_H-M   'P 1'
#
loop_
_entity.id
_entity.type
_entity.pdbx_description
1 polymer ?
#
loop_
_entity_poly.entity_id
_entity_poly.type
_entity_poly.pdbx_seq_one_letter_code
_entity_poly.pdbx_strand_id
1 'polypeptide(L)'
;MSNPKNMDEKNQATQAPPPISKADPGVPPPIMDTSFVKRQWLDVPYAHQSETQKMDIFLPDEGEGPFPIIFVIHGGAWKICDKRDEQLMPMLKGIYRGYAVVSINYRLSQEAIFPAQIFDCKSALRFIKARAQDYHLDKTRMALWGGSAGAHLAALL
;
A
#
# COMPACT_ATOMS: atom_id res chain seq x y z
N MET A 1 28.72 30.62 39.43
CA MET A 1 27.44 30.83 38.75
C MET A 1 27.34 29.78 37.63
N SER A 2 26.74 28.67 37.93
CA SER A 2 26.66 27.50 37.04
C SER A 2 25.32 27.55 36.29
N ASN A 3 25.37 27.40 34.97
CA ASN A 3 24.25 27.50 34.04
C ASN A 3 23.46 26.15 34.00
N PRO A 4 22.19 26.09 34.36
CA PRO A 4 21.36 24.89 34.24
C PRO A 4 20.58 24.88 32.92
N LYS A 5 21.22 24.47 31.83
CA LYS A 5 20.53 24.14 30.55
C LYS A 5 21.30 22.99 29.92
N ASN A 6 20.85 21.75 30.16
CA ASN A 6 21.07 20.56 29.33
C ASN A 6 20.63 19.28 30.06
N MET A 7 19.33 19.13 30.33
CA MET A 7 18.82 17.89 30.93
C MET A 7 17.46 17.43 30.39
N ASP A 8 16.96 17.95 29.25
CA ASP A 8 15.62 17.56 28.73
C ASP A 8 15.59 16.93 27.33
N GLU A 9 16.73 16.64 26.69
CA GLU A 9 16.73 16.06 25.33
C GLU A 9 16.94 14.53 25.25
N LYS A 10 16.98 13.81 26.36
CA LYS A 10 17.25 12.35 26.34
C LYS A 10 16.04 11.46 26.64
N ASN A 11 14.82 11.97 26.73
CA ASN A 11 13.67 11.16 27.14
C ASN A 11 12.55 11.01 26.09
N GLN A 12 12.86 11.18 24.79
CA GLN A 12 11.89 10.97 23.70
C GLN A 12 12.15 9.72 22.83
N ALA A 13 13.04 8.86 23.22
CA ALA A 13 13.33 7.64 22.45
C ALA A 13 13.10 6.42 23.33
N THR A 14 11.87 5.91 23.38
CA THR A 14 11.48 4.50 23.55
C THR A 14 10.04 4.36 24.06
N GLN A 15 9.08 4.90 23.35
CA GLN A 15 7.74 4.31 23.45
C GLN A 15 7.69 3.20 22.41
N ALA A 16 7.62 1.96 22.87
CA ALA A 16 7.29 0.83 22.02
C ALA A 16 5.97 1.14 21.29
N PRO A 17 5.84 0.79 20.00
CA PRO A 17 4.58 0.96 19.31
C PRO A 17 3.47 0.28 20.10
N PRO A 18 2.25 0.85 20.12
CA PRO A 18 1.13 0.23 20.83
C PRO A 18 0.95 -1.20 20.30
N PRO A 19 0.57 -2.15 21.17
CA PRO A 19 0.34 -3.53 20.74
C PRO A 19 -0.69 -3.53 19.61
N ILE A 20 -0.37 -4.26 18.52
CA ILE A 20 -1.28 -4.48 17.41
C ILE A 20 -2.59 -5.01 18.00
N SER A 21 -3.63 -4.21 17.92
CA SER A 21 -4.98 -4.61 18.34
C SER A 21 -5.31 -5.90 17.60
N LYS A 22 -5.66 -6.96 18.33
CA LYS A 22 -6.17 -8.18 17.71
C LYS A 22 -7.48 -7.79 17.04
N ALA A 23 -7.43 -7.58 15.70
CA ALA A 23 -8.60 -7.28 14.93
C ALA A 23 -9.64 -8.40 15.17
N ASP A 24 -10.87 -8.00 15.47
CA ASP A 24 -11.98 -8.93 15.58
C ASP A 24 -12.15 -9.59 14.20
N PRO A 25 -12.09 -10.93 14.07
CA PRO A 25 -12.09 -11.60 12.77
C PRO A 25 -13.33 -11.37 11.91
N GLY A 26 -14.33 -10.64 12.41
CA GLY A 26 -15.55 -10.27 11.69
C GLY A 26 -15.64 -8.81 11.25
N VAL A 27 -14.72 -7.95 11.68
CA VAL A 27 -14.76 -6.51 11.37
C VAL A 27 -13.64 -6.18 10.38
N PRO A 28 -13.97 -5.64 9.19
CA PRO A 28 -12.92 -5.18 8.28
C PRO A 28 -12.07 -4.10 8.96
N PRO A 29 -10.74 -4.11 8.74
CA PRO A 29 -9.88 -3.09 9.30
C PRO A 29 -10.31 -1.70 8.82
N PRO A 30 -10.12 -0.67 9.65
CA PRO A 30 -10.47 0.68 9.26
C PRO A 30 -9.66 1.14 8.05
N ILE A 31 -10.33 1.83 7.16
CA ILE A 31 -9.70 2.48 6.00
C ILE A 31 -8.86 3.66 6.51
N MET A 32 -7.61 3.71 6.10
CA MET A 32 -6.67 4.74 6.48
C MET A 32 -6.97 6.06 5.75
N ASP A 33 -6.94 7.17 6.47
CA ASP A 33 -6.96 8.50 5.86
C ASP A 33 -5.60 8.76 5.17
N THR A 34 -5.63 9.00 3.86
CA THR A 34 -4.47 9.31 3.03
C THR A 34 -4.49 10.75 2.51
N SER A 35 -5.36 11.60 3.04
CA SER A 35 -5.53 13.01 2.61
C SER A 35 -4.26 13.86 2.73
N PHE A 36 -3.30 13.43 3.57
CA PHE A 36 -1.99 14.07 3.70
C PHE A 36 -1.08 13.88 2.46
N VAL A 37 -1.39 12.92 1.58
CA VAL A 37 -0.67 12.72 0.31
C VAL A 37 -1.31 13.59 -0.76
N LYS A 38 -0.61 14.62 -1.23
CA LYS A 38 -1.19 15.61 -2.16
C LYS A 38 -1.40 15.07 -3.56
N ARG A 39 -0.54 14.14 -4.02
CA ARG A 39 -0.56 13.58 -5.37
C ARG A 39 -1.02 12.13 -5.28
N GLN A 40 -2.34 11.90 -5.42
CA GLN A 40 -2.91 10.57 -5.32
C GLN A 40 -4.09 10.39 -6.28
N TRP A 41 -4.27 9.18 -6.76
CA TRP A 41 -5.46 8.71 -7.45
C TRP A 41 -6.02 7.54 -6.66
N LEU A 42 -7.24 7.69 -6.19
CA LEU A 42 -7.91 6.69 -5.37
C LEU A 42 -8.94 5.94 -6.21
N ASP A 43 -9.14 4.65 -5.89
CA ASP A 43 -10.16 3.79 -6.48
C ASP A 43 -10.10 3.69 -8.01
N VAL A 44 -8.88 3.72 -8.59
CA VAL A 44 -8.67 3.56 -10.04
C VAL A 44 -9.01 2.13 -10.44
N PRO A 45 -10.01 1.91 -11.32
CA PRO A 45 -10.35 0.57 -11.78
C PRO A 45 -9.27 0.02 -12.72
N TYR A 46 -8.77 -1.18 -12.45
CA TYR A 46 -7.81 -1.87 -13.32
C TYR A 46 -8.46 -3.00 -14.13
N ALA A 47 -9.69 -3.39 -13.80
CA ALA A 47 -10.53 -4.35 -14.49
C ALA A 47 -12.01 -4.02 -14.21
N HIS A 48 -12.93 -4.74 -14.86
CA HIS A 48 -14.37 -4.45 -14.82
C HIS A 48 -15.25 -5.65 -14.47
N GLN A 49 -14.67 -6.72 -13.94
CA GLN A 49 -15.42 -7.91 -13.54
C GLN A 49 -16.00 -7.79 -12.13
N SER A 50 -15.48 -6.87 -11.33
CA SER A 50 -15.87 -6.63 -9.96
C SER A 50 -15.55 -5.20 -9.52
N GLU A 51 -16.40 -4.64 -8.65
CA GLU A 51 -16.15 -3.37 -7.98
C GLU A 51 -14.92 -3.38 -7.06
N THR A 52 -14.47 -4.57 -6.65
CA THR A 52 -13.26 -4.76 -5.85
C THR A 52 -11.99 -4.50 -6.66
N GLN A 53 -12.02 -4.64 -7.98
CA GLN A 53 -10.83 -4.54 -8.86
C GLN A 53 -10.36 -3.10 -9.04
N LYS A 54 -9.92 -2.47 -7.95
CA LYS A 54 -9.45 -1.09 -7.86
C LYS A 54 -8.08 -1.00 -7.23
N MET A 55 -7.35 0.06 -7.57
CA MET A 55 -6.07 0.39 -6.99
C MET A 55 -6.02 1.85 -6.56
N ASP A 56 -5.12 2.15 -5.63
CA ASP A 56 -4.74 3.50 -5.27
C ASP A 56 -3.29 3.76 -5.67
N ILE A 57 -3.02 4.95 -6.15
CA ILE A 57 -1.70 5.37 -6.63
C ILE A 57 -1.30 6.62 -5.85
N PHE A 58 -0.12 6.58 -5.23
CA PHE A 58 0.43 7.67 -4.43
C PHE A 58 1.79 8.05 -4.98
N LEU A 59 2.01 9.34 -5.19
CA LEU A 59 3.29 9.86 -5.66
C LEU A 59 4.00 10.71 -4.61
N PRO A 60 5.31 10.86 -4.72
CA PRO A 60 6.05 11.90 -4.02
C PRO A 60 5.44 13.28 -4.28
N ASP A 61 5.45 14.16 -3.28
CA ASP A 61 4.99 15.54 -3.42
C ASP A 61 5.91 16.34 -4.36
N GLU A 62 7.18 15.98 -4.42
CA GLU A 62 8.21 16.65 -5.21
C GLU A 62 8.72 15.78 -6.36
N GLY A 63 9.26 16.43 -7.39
CA GLY A 63 9.79 15.78 -8.59
C GLY A 63 8.71 15.52 -9.65
N GLU A 64 9.16 15.30 -10.88
CA GLU A 64 8.27 15.07 -12.03
C GLU A 64 8.17 13.59 -12.43
N GLY A 65 9.03 12.74 -11.85
CA GLY A 65 9.12 11.33 -12.21
C GLY A 65 9.97 11.11 -13.49
N PRO A 66 9.86 9.96 -14.16
CA PRO A 66 9.04 8.83 -13.71
C PRO A 66 9.56 8.18 -12.41
N PHE A 67 8.68 7.90 -11.48
CA PHE A 67 9.02 7.37 -10.16
C PHE A 67 9.09 5.85 -10.16
N PRO A 68 10.10 5.23 -9.50
CA PRO A 68 10.13 3.80 -9.26
C PRO A 68 8.94 3.39 -8.38
N ILE A 69 8.45 2.18 -8.56
CA ILE A 69 7.18 1.73 -8.01
C ILE A 69 7.40 0.73 -6.87
N ILE A 70 6.72 0.93 -5.75
CA ILE A 70 6.43 -0.09 -4.75
C ILE A 70 4.99 -0.56 -4.98
N PHE A 71 4.82 -1.78 -5.51
CA PHE A 71 3.52 -2.38 -5.76
C PHE A 71 3.11 -3.22 -4.56
N VAL A 72 2.03 -2.83 -3.90
CA VAL A 72 1.59 -3.34 -2.60
C VAL A 72 0.37 -4.23 -2.74
N ILE A 73 0.43 -5.43 -2.17
CA ILE A 73 -0.66 -6.41 -2.12
C ILE A 73 -0.95 -6.72 -0.65
N HIS A 74 -2.14 -6.36 -0.18
CA HIS A 74 -2.51 -6.54 1.22
C HIS A 74 -2.64 -8.02 1.62
N GLY A 75 -2.47 -8.30 2.91
CA GLY A 75 -2.69 -9.62 3.51
C GLY A 75 -4.17 -9.91 3.77
N GLY A 76 -4.47 -10.62 4.87
CA GLY A 76 -5.84 -10.89 5.31
C GLY A 76 -6.38 -12.25 4.89
N ALA A 77 -5.52 -13.27 4.78
CA ALA A 77 -5.89 -14.66 4.46
C ALA A 77 -6.78 -14.79 3.21
N TRP A 78 -6.60 -13.92 2.22
CA TRP A 78 -7.40 -13.78 0.99
C TRP A 78 -8.90 -13.53 1.25
N LYS A 79 -9.26 -13.17 2.47
CA LYS A 79 -10.66 -13.14 2.95
C LYS A 79 -11.09 -11.78 3.49
N ILE A 80 -10.16 -11.00 3.99
CA ILE A 80 -10.39 -9.69 4.60
C ILE A 80 -9.29 -8.71 4.16
N CYS A 81 -9.38 -7.49 4.63
CA CYS A 81 -8.46 -6.38 4.40
C CYS A 81 -8.74 -5.59 3.12
N ASP A 82 -8.04 -4.47 3.00
CA ASP A 82 -8.21 -3.50 1.93
C ASP A 82 -6.86 -2.89 1.54
N LYS A 83 -6.77 -2.39 0.31
CA LYS A 83 -5.61 -1.64 -0.21
C LYS A 83 -5.22 -0.41 0.60
N ARG A 84 -6.13 0.12 1.42
CA ARG A 84 -5.93 1.28 2.32
C ARG A 84 -6.04 0.92 3.80
N ASP A 85 -5.83 -0.32 4.20
CA ASP A 85 -5.72 -0.65 5.62
C ASP A 85 -4.35 -0.26 6.21
N GLU A 86 -4.16 -0.49 7.49
CA GLU A 86 -2.93 -0.13 8.22
C GLU A 86 -1.65 -0.78 7.67
N GLN A 87 -1.77 -1.89 6.92
CA GLN A 87 -0.63 -2.57 6.30
C GLN A 87 0.03 -1.71 5.21
N LEU A 88 -0.68 -0.74 4.65
CA LEU A 88 -0.15 0.18 3.65
C LEU A 88 0.85 1.18 4.25
N MET A 89 0.67 1.60 5.52
CA MET A 89 1.44 2.71 6.11
C MET A 89 2.96 2.58 6.00
N PRO A 90 3.59 1.43 6.30
CA PRO A 90 5.04 1.30 6.16
C PRO A 90 5.54 1.56 4.72
N MET A 91 4.77 1.10 3.72
CA MET A 91 5.13 1.24 2.29
C MET A 91 4.81 2.63 1.77
N LEU A 92 3.75 3.25 2.26
CA LEU A 92 3.38 4.62 1.89
C LEU A 92 4.48 5.64 2.24
N LYS A 93 5.27 5.38 3.28
CA LYS A 93 6.47 6.18 3.59
C LYS A 93 7.52 6.19 2.47
N GLY A 94 7.42 5.29 1.50
CA GLY A 94 8.24 5.28 0.29
C GLY A 94 8.13 6.57 -0.54
N ILE A 95 6.98 7.28 -0.48
CA ILE A 95 6.81 8.56 -1.18
C ILE A 95 7.83 9.61 -0.74
N TYR A 96 8.20 9.63 0.55
CA TYR A 96 9.24 10.54 1.09
C TYR A 96 10.67 10.19 0.65
N ARG A 97 10.82 9.06 -0.05
CA ARG A 97 12.10 8.57 -0.59
C ARG A 97 12.11 8.52 -2.12
N GLY A 98 11.16 9.18 -2.76
CA GLY A 98 11.07 9.26 -4.21
C GLY A 98 10.47 8.03 -4.90
N TYR A 99 9.73 7.18 -4.19
CA TYR A 99 9.01 6.05 -4.76
C TYR A 99 7.53 6.38 -4.92
N ALA A 100 6.94 5.98 -6.02
CA ALA A 100 5.50 5.84 -6.12
C ALA A 100 5.04 4.58 -5.39
N VAL A 101 3.87 4.63 -4.75
CA VAL A 101 3.25 3.48 -4.09
C VAL A 101 1.95 3.17 -4.80
N VAL A 102 1.78 1.93 -5.25
CA VAL A 102 0.56 1.44 -5.89
C VAL A 102 0.00 0.31 -5.04
N SER A 103 -1.13 0.53 -4.40
CA SER A 103 -1.79 -0.48 -3.55
C SER A 103 -3.06 -0.97 -4.20
N ILE A 104 -3.26 -2.30 -4.22
CA ILE A 104 -4.37 -2.92 -4.95
C ILE A 104 -5.31 -3.69 -4.03
N ASN A 105 -6.60 -3.68 -4.37
CA ASN A 105 -7.56 -4.69 -3.96
C ASN A 105 -7.60 -5.82 -4.99
N TYR A 106 -7.90 -7.01 -4.54
CA TYR A 106 -8.17 -8.19 -5.35
C TYR A 106 -9.44 -8.87 -4.82
N ARG A 107 -10.18 -9.58 -5.65
CA ARG A 107 -11.40 -10.28 -5.23
C ARG A 107 -11.09 -11.26 -4.09
N LEU A 108 -11.77 -11.09 -2.98
CA LEU A 108 -11.61 -11.93 -1.81
C LEU A 108 -12.28 -13.30 -2.00
N SER A 109 -11.95 -14.28 -1.18
CA SER A 109 -12.42 -15.67 -1.31
C SER A 109 -13.92 -15.84 -1.16
N GLN A 110 -14.63 -14.87 -0.55
CA GLN A 110 -16.09 -14.85 -0.49
C GLN A 110 -16.71 -14.44 -1.83
N GLU A 111 -15.96 -13.68 -2.66
CA GLU A 111 -16.42 -13.21 -3.95
C GLU A 111 -16.02 -14.15 -5.09
N ALA A 112 -14.79 -14.66 -5.06
CA ALA A 112 -14.26 -15.53 -6.11
C ALA A 112 -13.22 -16.52 -5.56
N ILE A 113 -13.29 -17.75 -6.04
CA ILE A 113 -12.32 -18.80 -5.65
C ILE A 113 -10.98 -18.61 -6.36
N PHE A 114 -9.91 -19.20 -5.78
CA PHE A 114 -8.61 -19.28 -6.46
C PHE A 114 -8.77 -19.96 -7.85
N PRO A 115 -8.16 -19.44 -8.92
CA PRO A 115 -7.04 -18.48 -8.97
C PRO A 115 -7.45 -17.00 -9.24
N ALA A 116 -8.68 -16.59 -8.95
CA ALA A 116 -9.14 -15.23 -9.24
C ALA A 116 -8.21 -14.16 -8.65
N GLN A 117 -7.73 -14.34 -7.41
CA GLN A 117 -6.87 -13.41 -6.70
C GLN A 117 -5.58 -13.12 -7.46
N ILE A 118 -4.90 -14.17 -7.93
CA ILE A 118 -3.65 -13.98 -8.68
C ILE A 118 -3.91 -13.40 -10.08
N PHE A 119 -5.03 -13.70 -10.72
CA PHE A 119 -5.38 -13.09 -11.99
C PHE A 119 -5.69 -11.60 -11.83
N ASP A 120 -6.31 -11.19 -10.73
CA ASP A 120 -6.54 -9.79 -10.41
C ASP A 120 -5.21 -9.06 -10.19
N CYS A 121 -4.28 -9.61 -9.39
CA CYS A 121 -2.95 -9.05 -9.21
C CYS A 121 -2.19 -8.91 -10.55
N LYS A 122 -2.24 -9.92 -11.43
CA LYS A 122 -1.64 -9.84 -12.76
C LYS A 122 -2.30 -8.79 -13.65
N SER A 123 -3.61 -8.63 -13.56
CA SER A 123 -4.35 -7.61 -14.30
C SER A 123 -3.97 -6.21 -13.84
N ALA A 124 -3.91 -5.98 -12.52
CA ALA A 124 -3.47 -4.72 -11.93
C ALA A 124 -2.04 -4.37 -12.33
N LEU A 125 -1.13 -5.35 -12.31
CA LEU A 125 0.26 -5.16 -12.72
C LEU A 125 0.38 -4.79 -14.21
N ARG A 126 -0.39 -5.46 -15.08
CA ARG A 126 -0.43 -5.12 -16.51
C ARG A 126 -1.01 -3.73 -16.76
N PHE A 127 -2.09 -3.39 -16.06
CA PHE A 127 -2.72 -2.08 -16.16
C PHE A 127 -1.72 -0.98 -15.82
N ILE A 128 -1.04 -1.07 -14.67
CA ILE A 128 -0.11 -0.01 -14.25
C ILE A 128 1.11 0.08 -15.18
N LYS A 129 1.60 -1.05 -15.72
CA LYS A 129 2.69 -1.03 -16.72
C LYS A 129 2.26 -0.40 -18.04
N ALA A 130 1.03 -0.64 -18.49
CA ALA A 130 0.49 -0.06 -19.72
C ALA A 130 0.21 1.45 -19.58
N ARG A 131 -0.20 1.89 -18.40
CA ARG A 131 -0.59 3.28 -18.11
C ARG A 131 0.47 4.04 -17.31
N ALA A 132 1.70 3.54 -17.26
CA ALA A 132 2.75 4.10 -16.42
C ALA A 132 3.03 5.60 -16.69
N GLN A 133 2.98 6.03 -17.95
CA GLN A 133 3.17 7.43 -18.33
C GLN A 133 2.08 8.33 -17.79
N ASP A 134 0.83 7.88 -17.76
CA ASP A 134 -0.33 8.66 -17.29
C ASP A 134 -0.21 9.02 -15.80
N TYR A 135 0.52 8.19 -15.05
CA TYR A 135 0.73 8.32 -13.62
C TYR A 135 2.17 8.66 -13.24
N HIS A 136 3.01 9.10 -14.18
CA HIS A 136 4.41 9.45 -13.93
C HIS A 136 5.24 8.32 -13.30
N LEU A 137 5.02 7.06 -13.70
CA LEU A 137 5.62 5.87 -13.13
C LEU A 137 6.72 5.28 -14.03
N ASP A 138 7.78 4.77 -13.41
CA ASP A 138 8.81 4.00 -14.09
C ASP A 138 8.50 2.49 -14.03
N LYS A 139 7.89 1.98 -15.11
CA LYS A 139 7.53 0.56 -15.22
C LYS A 139 8.72 -0.40 -15.26
N THR A 140 9.96 0.11 -15.41
CA THR A 140 11.18 -0.71 -15.45
C THR A 140 11.78 -0.90 -14.07
N ARG A 141 11.43 -0.05 -13.10
CA ARG A 141 11.88 -0.10 -11.72
C ARG A 141 10.69 -0.32 -10.79
N MET A 142 10.42 -1.60 -10.49
CA MET A 142 9.29 -1.99 -9.67
C MET A 142 9.69 -3.05 -8.66
N ALA A 143 9.31 -2.84 -7.41
CA ALA A 143 9.37 -3.83 -6.34
C ALA A 143 7.95 -4.27 -5.98
N LEU A 144 7.78 -5.56 -5.73
CA LEU A 144 6.53 -6.12 -5.21
C LEU A 144 6.66 -6.27 -3.68
N TRP A 145 5.65 -5.86 -2.96
CA TRP A 145 5.55 -6.06 -1.52
C TRP A 145 4.20 -6.66 -1.15
N GLY A 146 4.21 -7.56 -0.18
CA GLY A 146 2.99 -8.11 0.37
C GLY A 146 3.23 -8.75 1.74
N GLY A 147 2.26 -8.67 2.62
CA GLY A 147 2.25 -9.35 3.92
C GLY A 147 1.38 -10.61 3.87
N SER A 148 1.79 -11.73 4.51
CA SER A 148 0.96 -12.93 4.63
C SER A 148 0.38 -13.40 3.29
N ALA A 149 -0.95 -13.40 3.12
CA ALA A 149 -1.60 -13.75 1.84
C ALA A 149 -1.12 -12.88 0.66
N GLY A 150 -0.85 -11.59 0.91
CA GLY A 150 -0.27 -10.70 -0.10
C GLY A 150 1.14 -11.09 -0.50
N ALA A 151 1.96 -11.61 0.43
CA ALA A 151 3.29 -12.13 0.13
C ALA A 151 3.22 -13.38 -0.76
N HIS A 152 2.28 -14.28 -0.50
CA HIS A 152 2.01 -15.43 -1.37
C HIS A 152 1.65 -14.98 -2.80
N LEU A 153 0.74 -14.02 -2.93
CA LEU A 153 0.35 -13.49 -4.24
C LEU A 153 1.52 -12.77 -4.94
N ALA A 154 2.32 -11.99 -4.20
CA ALA A 154 3.52 -11.33 -4.73
C ALA A 154 4.56 -12.32 -5.25
N ALA A 155 4.72 -13.49 -4.59
CA ALA A 155 5.66 -14.53 -5.01
C ALA A 155 5.21 -15.29 -6.28
N LEU A 156 3.91 -15.21 -6.63
CA LEU A 156 3.35 -15.83 -7.84
C LEU A 156 3.33 -14.90 -9.07
N LEU A 157 3.71 -13.61 -8.90
CA LEU A 157 3.77 -12.59 -9.95
C LEU A 157 5.10 -12.57 -10.69
#